data_7f19a98f7e6e8d837738b0ed33c09bd9
#
_entry.id   7f19a98f7e6e8d837738b0ed33c09bd9
#
_cell.length_a   1.000
_cell.length_b   1.000
_cell.length_c   1.000
_cell.angle_alpha   90.00
_cell.angle_beta   90.00
_cell.angle_gamma   90.00
#
_symmetry.space_group_name_H-M   'P 1'
#
loop_
_entity.id
_entity.type
_entity.pdbx_description
1 polymer ?
#
loop_
_entity_poly.entity_id
_entity_poly.type
_entity_poly.pdbx_seq_one_letter_code
_entity_poly.pdbx_strand_id
1 'polypeptide(L)'
;MKLIKYFLQRRSVTILLLVLVLAGGLFSYVKMGKLEDAPFTIKQALVLTSYPGASPSEVQSQVTDVLEEAIQSLGELYYLKTENRAGLSKITVYVKKETRADEMQQLWDKLRRKVGDAQSKLPAGAGPSIVNDDFGDVLGVFYGLTSEGRSYRELENQAKLIKNELLKVKDVARIEIYGTQTPTIEV
;
A
#
# COMPACT_ATOMS: atom_id res chain seq x y z
N MET A 1 52.01 6.87 -16.82
CA MET A 1 52.57 8.22 -17.02
C MET A 1 52.20 8.95 -18.31
N LYS A 2 51.90 8.27 -19.45
CA LYS A 2 51.54 8.92 -20.72
C LYS A 2 50.22 9.74 -20.67
N LEU A 3 49.21 9.28 -19.95
CA LEU A 3 47.92 9.94 -19.78
C LEU A 3 48.00 11.26 -19.05
N ILE A 4 48.71 11.29 -17.93
CA ILE A 4 48.92 12.53 -17.12
C ILE A 4 49.62 13.58 -17.93
N LYS A 5 50.68 13.21 -18.69
CA LYS A 5 51.42 14.11 -19.54
C LYS A 5 50.54 14.68 -20.70
N TYR A 6 49.67 13.90 -21.24
CA TYR A 6 48.70 14.31 -22.26
C TYR A 6 47.74 15.40 -21.75
N PHE A 7 47.16 15.22 -20.56
CA PHE A 7 46.24 16.21 -19.99
C PHE A 7 46.97 17.50 -19.56
N LEU A 8 48.18 17.39 -19.04
CA LEU A 8 49.00 18.58 -18.71
C LEU A 8 49.39 19.40 -19.95
N GLN A 9 49.59 18.75 -21.09
CA GLN A 9 49.95 19.43 -22.34
C GLN A 9 48.75 20.04 -23.07
N ARG A 10 47.51 19.52 -22.82
CA ARG A 10 46.28 19.99 -23.48
C ARG A 10 45.34 20.64 -22.50
N ARG A 11 45.64 21.88 -22.07
CA ARG A 11 44.88 22.66 -21.11
C ARG A 11 43.36 22.73 -21.45
N SER A 12 43.02 22.94 -22.72
CA SER A 12 41.63 23.07 -23.19
C SER A 12 40.83 21.77 -22.93
N VAL A 13 41.44 20.59 -23.17
CA VAL A 13 40.80 19.31 -22.93
C VAL A 13 40.58 19.05 -21.44
N THR A 14 41.58 19.44 -20.61
CA THR A 14 41.47 19.30 -19.17
C THR A 14 40.40 20.20 -18.58
N ILE A 15 40.33 21.47 -19.01
CA ILE A 15 39.32 22.43 -18.59
C ILE A 15 37.91 21.95 -19.01
N LEU A 16 37.73 21.47 -20.26
CA LEU A 16 36.46 20.93 -20.73
C LEU A 16 36.00 19.77 -19.89
N LEU A 17 36.89 18.84 -19.59
CA LEU A 17 36.58 17.66 -18.77
C LEU A 17 36.21 18.05 -17.35
N LEU A 18 36.91 19.02 -16.77
CA LEU A 18 36.64 19.55 -15.43
C LEU A 18 35.25 20.22 -15.37
N VAL A 19 34.92 21.04 -16.36
CA VAL A 19 33.59 21.69 -16.48
C VAL A 19 32.49 20.63 -16.62
N LEU A 20 32.71 19.57 -17.40
CA LEU A 20 31.76 18.51 -17.64
C LEU A 20 31.50 17.69 -16.36
N VAL A 21 32.56 17.40 -15.58
CA VAL A 21 32.46 16.70 -14.28
C VAL A 21 31.74 17.59 -13.26
N LEU A 22 32.04 18.89 -13.20
CA LEU A 22 31.38 19.81 -12.27
C LEU A 22 29.89 19.98 -12.63
N ALA A 23 29.57 20.16 -13.91
CA ALA A 23 28.18 20.28 -14.37
C ALA A 23 27.38 18.99 -14.12
N GLY A 24 27.99 17.83 -14.43
CA GLY A 24 27.40 16.53 -14.17
C GLY A 24 27.20 16.25 -12.69
N GLY A 25 28.17 16.61 -11.85
CA GLY A 25 28.09 16.49 -10.40
C GLY A 25 26.98 17.36 -9.82
N LEU A 26 26.90 18.62 -10.24
CA LEU A 26 25.83 19.54 -9.79
C LEU A 26 24.44 19.05 -10.25
N PHE A 27 24.32 18.61 -11.48
CA PHE A 27 23.07 18.03 -12.00
C PHE A 27 22.65 16.78 -11.23
N SER A 28 23.59 15.87 -10.96
CA SER A 28 23.33 14.67 -10.15
C SER A 28 22.91 15.01 -8.73
N TYR A 29 23.55 15.99 -8.10
CA TYR A 29 23.22 16.46 -6.76
C TYR A 29 21.79 17.02 -6.67
N VAL A 30 21.38 17.82 -7.66
CA VAL A 30 20.02 18.39 -7.71
C VAL A 30 18.96 17.30 -7.94
N LYS A 31 19.28 16.26 -8.72
CA LYS A 31 18.38 15.14 -9.00
C LYS A 31 18.42 14.02 -7.97
N MET A 32 19.37 14.03 -7.06
CA MET A 32 19.46 13.02 -6.02
C MET A 32 18.24 13.06 -5.11
N GLY A 33 17.65 11.89 -4.85
CA GLY A 33 16.55 11.74 -3.90
C GLY A 33 16.99 12.21 -2.50
N LYS A 34 16.11 12.94 -1.81
CA LYS A 34 16.34 13.50 -0.48
C LYS A 34 15.52 12.77 0.58
N LEU A 35 15.23 11.49 0.37
CA LEU A 35 14.54 10.67 1.33
C LEU A 35 15.54 10.14 2.36
N GLU A 36 15.17 10.18 3.63
CA GLU A 36 15.96 9.62 4.73
C GLU A 36 16.08 8.10 4.58
N ASP A 37 14.95 7.45 4.27
CA ASP A 37 14.88 6.02 3.98
C ASP A 37 14.60 5.77 2.49
N ALA A 38 15.14 4.66 1.97
CA ALA A 38 14.83 4.23 0.63
C ALA A 38 13.33 3.89 0.52
N PRO A 39 12.63 4.31 -0.54
CA PRO A 39 11.23 3.94 -0.72
C PRO A 39 11.11 2.41 -0.80
N PHE A 40 10.30 1.83 0.07
CA PHE A 40 9.98 0.41 0.02
C PHE A 40 8.55 0.21 -0.50
N THR A 41 8.36 -0.84 -1.26
CA THR A 41 7.04 -1.21 -1.77
C THR A 41 6.48 -2.33 -0.92
N ILE A 42 5.27 -2.14 -0.41
CA ILE A 42 4.56 -3.18 0.34
C ILE A 42 4.11 -4.24 -0.65
N LYS A 43 4.66 -5.45 -0.51
CA LYS A 43 4.45 -6.59 -1.41
C LYS A 43 3.51 -7.61 -0.81
N GLN A 44 2.42 -7.12 -0.21
CA GLN A 44 1.38 -7.94 0.40
C GLN A 44 0.01 -7.28 0.25
N ALA A 45 -1.02 -8.12 0.10
CA ALA A 45 -2.41 -7.71 0.09
C ALA A 45 -3.22 -8.61 1.03
N LEU A 46 -4.33 -8.09 1.53
CA LEU A 46 -5.22 -8.77 2.44
C LEU A 46 -6.54 -9.08 1.73
N VAL A 47 -6.96 -10.34 1.76
CA VAL A 47 -8.29 -10.76 1.29
C VAL A 47 -9.12 -11.15 2.48
N LEU A 48 -10.26 -10.48 2.66
CA LEU A 48 -11.20 -10.70 3.75
C LEU A 48 -12.53 -11.17 3.19
N THR A 49 -13.06 -12.26 3.75
CA THR A 49 -14.38 -12.80 3.38
C THR A 49 -15.16 -13.15 4.64
N SER A 50 -16.33 -12.55 4.79
CA SER A 50 -17.23 -12.83 5.91
C SER A 50 -18.11 -14.04 5.56
N TYR A 51 -18.27 -14.95 6.52
CA TYR A 51 -19.19 -16.09 6.41
C TYR A 51 -19.92 -16.28 7.77
N PRO A 52 -20.92 -15.44 8.06
CA PRO A 52 -21.59 -15.43 9.36
C PRO A 52 -22.20 -16.79 9.72
N GLY A 53 -22.03 -17.20 10.96
CA GLY A 53 -22.57 -18.47 11.48
C GLY A 53 -21.72 -19.70 11.22
N ALA A 54 -20.70 -19.63 10.38
CA ALA A 54 -19.81 -20.75 10.10
C ALA A 54 -18.73 -20.92 11.18
N SER A 55 -18.42 -22.15 11.50
CA SER A 55 -17.26 -22.52 12.33
C SER A 55 -15.94 -22.25 11.59
N PRO A 56 -14.79 -22.15 12.28
CA PRO A 56 -13.50 -21.95 11.63
C PRO A 56 -13.14 -23.04 10.61
N SER A 57 -13.54 -24.28 10.82
CA SER A 57 -13.33 -25.39 9.90
C SER A 57 -14.19 -25.30 8.64
N GLU A 58 -15.44 -24.83 8.78
CA GLU A 58 -16.32 -24.58 7.63
C GLU A 58 -15.84 -23.38 6.83
N VAL A 59 -15.40 -22.30 7.50
CA VAL A 59 -14.76 -21.16 6.83
C VAL A 59 -13.54 -21.61 6.04
N GLN A 60 -12.70 -22.48 6.60
CA GLN A 60 -11.52 -23.00 5.89
C GLN A 60 -11.95 -23.77 4.64
N SER A 61 -12.72 -24.83 4.79
CA SER A 61 -13.02 -25.77 3.70
C SER A 61 -13.92 -25.19 2.61
N GLN A 62 -14.85 -24.29 2.96
CA GLN A 62 -15.84 -23.77 2.01
C GLN A 62 -15.50 -22.40 1.41
N VAL A 63 -14.65 -21.62 2.09
CA VAL A 63 -14.32 -20.26 1.65
C VAL A 63 -12.81 -20.15 1.39
N THR A 64 -11.98 -20.45 2.38
CA THR A 64 -10.55 -20.20 2.29
C THR A 64 -9.88 -21.06 1.23
N ASP A 65 -10.13 -22.37 1.23
CA ASP A 65 -9.53 -23.31 0.27
C ASP A 65 -9.89 -22.94 -1.19
N VAL A 66 -11.14 -22.51 -1.43
CA VAL A 66 -11.61 -22.07 -2.76
C VAL A 66 -10.87 -20.80 -3.22
N LEU A 67 -10.70 -19.84 -2.30
CA LEU A 67 -9.98 -18.60 -2.60
C LEU A 67 -8.49 -18.82 -2.76
N GLU A 68 -7.89 -19.70 -1.94
CA GLU A 68 -6.47 -20.07 -2.05
C GLU A 68 -6.17 -20.70 -3.41
N GLU A 69 -6.99 -21.63 -3.88
CA GLU A 69 -6.83 -22.26 -5.19
C GLU A 69 -6.82 -21.20 -6.31
N ALA A 70 -7.75 -20.26 -6.26
CA ALA A 70 -7.82 -19.16 -7.22
C ALA A 70 -6.56 -18.27 -7.15
N ILE A 71 -6.10 -17.91 -5.95
CA ILE A 71 -4.95 -17.04 -5.72
C ILE A 71 -3.64 -17.75 -6.08
N GLN A 72 -3.50 -19.04 -5.83
CA GLN A 72 -2.30 -19.84 -6.18
C GLN A 72 -2.00 -19.82 -7.68
N SER A 73 -2.99 -19.54 -8.52
CA SER A 73 -2.78 -19.36 -9.96
C SER A 73 -2.08 -18.05 -10.36
N LEU A 74 -1.70 -17.18 -9.40
CA LEU A 74 -0.87 -15.99 -9.66
C LEU A 74 0.60 -16.37 -9.82
N GLY A 75 1.21 -16.02 -10.95
CA GLY A 75 2.62 -16.33 -11.24
C GLY A 75 3.63 -15.67 -10.30
N GLU A 76 3.28 -14.50 -9.80
CA GLU A 76 4.09 -13.65 -8.92
C GLU A 76 3.88 -13.97 -7.42
N LEU A 77 3.02 -14.95 -7.10
CA LEU A 77 2.79 -15.38 -5.72
C LEU A 77 4.07 -15.96 -5.09
N TYR A 78 4.36 -15.55 -3.86
CA TYR A 78 5.42 -16.14 -3.04
C TYR A 78 4.85 -17.17 -2.06
N TYR A 79 3.95 -16.76 -1.17
CA TYR A 79 3.18 -17.64 -0.28
C TYR A 79 1.90 -16.96 0.21
N LEU A 80 0.99 -17.76 0.76
CA LEU A 80 -0.21 -17.33 1.44
C LEU A 80 -0.08 -17.58 2.94
N LYS A 81 -0.62 -16.67 3.75
CA LYS A 81 -0.83 -16.87 5.17
C LYS A 81 -2.32 -16.69 5.46
N THR A 82 -2.95 -17.72 6.02
CA THR A 82 -4.38 -17.71 6.27
C THR A 82 -4.69 -17.78 7.77
N GLU A 83 -5.73 -17.08 8.16
CA GLU A 83 -6.27 -17.09 9.50
C GLU A 83 -7.79 -17.26 9.39
N ASN A 84 -8.30 -18.40 9.88
CA ASN A 84 -9.72 -18.70 9.89
C ASN A 84 -10.30 -18.52 11.30
N ARG A 85 -11.32 -17.69 11.41
CA ARG A 85 -12.07 -17.46 12.65
C ARG A 85 -13.54 -17.79 12.41
N ALA A 86 -14.30 -17.94 13.46
CA ALA A 86 -15.75 -18.09 13.33
C ALA A 86 -16.33 -16.92 12.52
N GLY A 87 -16.94 -17.24 11.39
CA GLY A 87 -17.56 -16.26 10.50
C GLY A 87 -16.61 -15.40 9.64
N LEU A 88 -15.29 -15.64 9.65
CA LEU A 88 -14.34 -14.79 8.94
C LEU A 88 -13.14 -15.57 8.39
N SER A 89 -12.90 -15.45 7.10
CA SER A 89 -11.65 -15.83 6.43
C SER A 89 -10.77 -14.60 6.21
N LYS A 90 -9.49 -14.71 6.57
CA LYS A 90 -8.47 -13.70 6.33
C LYS A 90 -7.27 -14.35 5.64
N ILE A 91 -7.01 -13.98 4.41
CA ILE A 91 -5.89 -14.47 3.61
C ILE A 91 -4.94 -13.31 3.36
N THR A 92 -3.69 -13.44 3.80
CA THR A 92 -2.62 -12.48 3.47
C THR A 92 -1.82 -13.05 2.31
N VAL A 93 -1.79 -12.33 1.20
CA VAL A 93 -1.12 -12.69 -0.04
C VAL A 93 0.25 -12.02 -0.06
N TYR A 94 1.32 -12.79 -0.10
CA TYR A 94 2.69 -12.30 -0.20
C TYR A 94 3.21 -12.54 -1.61
N VAL A 95 3.79 -11.49 -2.20
CA VAL A 95 4.33 -11.50 -3.56
C VAL A 95 5.84 -11.64 -3.52
N LYS A 96 6.41 -12.21 -4.58
CA LYS A 96 7.86 -12.38 -4.75
C LYS A 96 8.60 -11.05 -4.61
N LYS A 97 9.76 -11.07 -3.97
CA LYS A 97 10.58 -9.87 -3.71
C LYS A 97 11.09 -9.21 -5.00
N GLU A 98 11.25 -9.99 -6.05
CA GLU A 98 11.72 -9.58 -7.37
C GLU A 98 10.68 -8.78 -8.16
N THR A 99 9.38 -8.86 -7.78
CA THR A 99 8.32 -8.11 -8.45
C THR A 99 8.56 -6.61 -8.32
N ARG A 100 8.52 -5.90 -9.42
CA ARG A 100 8.82 -4.47 -9.48
C ARG A 100 7.67 -3.62 -8.93
N ALA A 101 8.01 -2.44 -8.41
CA ALA A 101 7.01 -1.53 -7.83
C ALA A 101 5.97 -1.04 -8.87
N ASP A 102 6.40 -0.84 -10.12
CA ASP A 102 5.53 -0.43 -11.22
C ASP A 102 4.56 -1.52 -11.69
N GLU A 103 4.85 -2.79 -11.38
CA GLU A 103 3.99 -3.94 -11.70
C GLU A 103 2.94 -4.24 -10.61
N MET A 104 3.11 -3.68 -9.41
CA MET A 104 2.28 -4.02 -8.25
C MET A 104 0.80 -3.68 -8.47
N GLN A 105 0.49 -2.53 -9.06
CA GLN A 105 -0.90 -2.14 -9.33
C GLN A 105 -1.60 -3.14 -10.23
N GLN A 106 -0.94 -3.55 -11.32
CA GLN A 106 -1.48 -4.54 -12.25
C GLN A 106 -1.65 -5.91 -11.58
N LEU A 107 -0.75 -6.26 -10.68
CA LEU A 107 -0.82 -7.51 -9.92
C LEU A 107 -2.02 -7.54 -8.97
N TRP A 108 -2.27 -6.44 -8.25
CA TRP A 108 -3.44 -6.31 -7.38
C TRP A 108 -4.75 -6.34 -8.17
N ASP A 109 -4.77 -5.78 -9.38
CA ASP A 109 -5.92 -5.90 -10.28
C ASP A 109 -6.13 -7.34 -10.77
N LYS A 110 -5.05 -8.09 -11.02
CA LYS A 110 -5.15 -9.52 -11.31
C LYS A 110 -5.71 -10.30 -10.12
N LEU A 111 -5.24 -9.98 -8.91
CA LEU A 111 -5.73 -10.59 -7.66
C LEU A 111 -7.22 -10.34 -7.48
N ARG A 112 -7.67 -9.07 -7.63
CA ARG A 112 -9.10 -8.72 -7.53
C ARG A 112 -9.95 -9.49 -8.52
N ARG A 113 -9.52 -9.64 -9.77
CA ARG A 113 -10.23 -10.42 -10.78
C ARG A 113 -10.34 -11.89 -10.38
N LYS A 114 -9.24 -12.53 -9.96
CA LYS A 114 -9.24 -13.94 -9.55
C LYS A 114 -10.13 -14.21 -8.34
N VAL A 115 -10.08 -13.34 -7.35
CA VAL A 115 -10.94 -13.40 -6.17
C VAL A 115 -12.42 -13.17 -6.58
N GLY A 116 -12.69 -12.23 -7.49
CA GLY A 116 -14.01 -11.97 -8.03
C GLY A 116 -14.58 -13.17 -8.82
N ASP A 117 -13.75 -13.81 -9.65
CA ASP A 117 -14.14 -15.01 -10.42
C ASP A 117 -14.46 -16.19 -9.48
N ALA A 118 -13.71 -16.32 -8.38
CA ALA A 118 -13.93 -17.37 -7.38
C ALA A 118 -15.19 -17.13 -6.53
N GLN A 119 -15.72 -15.90 -6.49
CA GLN A 119 -16.89 -15.54 -5.67
C GLN A 119 -18.12 -16.41 -5.99
N SER A 120 -18.32 -16.78 -7.26
CA SER A 120 -19.43 -17.63 -7.68
C SER A 120 -19.35 -19.08 -7.17
N LYS A 121 -18.16 -19.51 -6.70
CA LYS A 121 -17.91 -20.84 -6.14
C LYS A 121 -18.09 -20.89 -4.63
N LEU A 122 -18.24 -19.74 -3.98
CA LEU A 122 -18.42 -19.66 -2.54
C LEU A 122 -19.83 -20.04 -2.14
N PRO A 123 -20.05 -20.53 -0.90
CA PRO A 123 -21.37 -20.94 -0.43
C PRO A 123 -22.31 -19.74 -0.31
N ALA A 124 -23.62 -20.03 -0.45
CA ALA A 124 -24.66 -19.04 -0.20
C ALA A 124 -24.57 -18.56 1.26
N GLY A 125 -24.49 -17.25 1.45
CA GLY A 125 -24.28 -16.64 2.78
C GLY A 125 -22.83 -16.19 3.07
N ALA A 126 -21.85 -16.62 2.27
CA ALA A 126 -20.56 -15.97 2.26
C ALA A 126 -20.69 -14.57 1.66
N GLY A 127 -20.20 -13.58 2.38
CA GLY A 127 -20.17 -12.19 1.91
C GLY A 127 -19.19 -12.00 0.74
N PRO A 128 -19.20 -10.82 0.10
CA PRO A 128 -18.24 -10.50 -0.93
C PRO A 128 -16.82 -10.51 -0.36
N SER A 129 -15.88 -11.09 -1.10
CA SER A 129 -14.47 -11.07 -0.74
C SER A 129 -13.88 -9.70 -1.06
N ILE A 130 -13.32 -9.04 -0.04
CA ILE A 130 -12.71 -7.71 -0.15
C ILE A 130 -11.21 -7.86 -0.23
N VAL A 131 -10.61 -7.32 -1.29
CA VAL A 131 -9.16 -7.26 -1.47
C VAL A 131 -8.67 -5.87 -1.05
N ASN A 132 -7.83 -5.82 -0.02
CA ASN A 132 -7.21 -4.60 0.50
C ASN A 132 -5.69 -4.70 0.29
N ASP A 133 -5.18 -3.89 -0.61
CA ASP A 133 -3.76 -3.74 -0.94
C ASP A 133 -3.09 -2.54 -0.23
N ASP A 134 -3.89 -1.69 0.40
CA ASP A 134 -3.44 -0.48 1.12
C ASP A 134 -3.27 -0.69 2.63
N PHE A 135 -3.50 -1.91 3.14
CA PHE A 135 -3.53 -2.15 4.59
C PHE A 135 -2.18 -1.93 5.30
N GLY A 136 -1.10 -1.90 4.55
CA GLY A 136 0.25 -1.66 5.04
C GLY A 136 0.73 -0.22 4.85
N ASP A 137 -0.10 0.65 4.29
CA ASP A 137 0.28 2.05 4.07
C ASP A 137 0.56 2.75 5.39
N VAL A 138 1.68 3.47 5.42
CA VAL A 138 2.10 4.23 6.59
C VAL A 138 1.63 5.67 6.45
N LEU A 139 0.89 6.15 7.46
CA LEU A 139 0.53 7.56 7.56
C LEU A 139 1.71 8.33 8.17
N GLY A 140 2.30 9.25 7.42
CA GLY A 140 3.50 9.99 7.82
C GLY A 140 3.28 11.01 8.94
N VAL A 141 2.01 11.43 9.15
CA VAL A 141 1.67 12.46 10.14
C VAL A 141 0.41 12.05 10.89
N PHE A 142 0.42 12.20 12.21
CA PHE A 142 -0.70 11.91 13.09
C PHE A 142 -1.01 13.14 13.96
N TYR A 143 -2.25 13.62 13.90
CA TYR A 143 -2.73 14.73 14.72
C TYR A 143 -3.85 14.29 15.66
N GLY A 144 -3.81 14.76 16.91
CA GLY A 144 -4.90 14.64 17.85
C GLY A 144 -5.79 15.89 17.81
N LEU A 145 -7.09 15.70 17.60
CA LEU A 145 -8.08 16.78 17.69
C LEU A 145 -8.76 16.73 19.07
N THR A 146 -8.54 17.75 19.88
CA THR A 146 -9.14 17.87 21.21
C THR A 146 -9.95 19.17 21.32
N SER A 147 -11.00 19.18 22.14
CA SER A 147 -11.77 20.38 22.42
C SER A 147 -12.41 20.26 23.81
N GLU A 148 -12.41 21.36 24.54
CA GLU A 148 -13.14 21.48 25.80
C GLU A 148 -14.61 21.84 25.53
N GLY A 149 -15.54 21.08 26.10
CA GLY A 149 -16.98 21.37 26.08
C GLY A 149 -17.72 21.06 24.76
N ARG A 150 -17.08 20.46 23.77
CA ARG A 150 -17.76 19.99 22.56
C ARG A 150 -18.08 18.50 22.62
N SER A 151 -19.17 18.10 21.99
CA SER A 151 -19.54 16.68 21.85
C SER A 151 -18.64 15.98 20.83
N TYR A 152 -18.52 14.65 20.95
CA TYR A 152 -17.79 13.83 19.98
C TYR A 152 -18.30 14.00 18.54
N ARG A 153 -19.60 14.22 18.36
CA ARG A 153 -20.21 14.47 17.05
C ARG A 153 -19.76 15.78 16.43
N GLU A 154 -19.62 16.83 17.25
CA GLU A 154 -19.10 18.13 16.78
C GLU A 154 -17.62 18.02 16.40
N LEU A 155 -16.82 17.30 17.20
CA LEU A 155 -15.42 17.01 16.88
C LEU A 155 -15.28 16.22 15.57
N GLU A 156 -16.11 15.21 15.37
CA GLU A 156 -16.14 14.43 14.12
C GLU A 156 -16.46 15.31 12.91
N ASN A 157 -17.45 16.19 13.03
CA ASN A 157 -17.82 17.12 11.96
C ASN A 157 -16.67 18.09 11.65
N GLN A 158 -15.98 18.61 12.68
CA GLN A 158 -14.80 19.44 12.49
C GLN A 158 -13.65 18.67 11.84
N ALA A 159 -13.40 17.41 12.25
CA ALA A 159 -12.40 16.55 11.64
C ALA A 159 -12.70 16.31 10.15
N LYS A 160 -13.96 16.11 9.78
CA LYS A 160 -14.39 15.97 8.37
C LYS A 160 -14.16 17.24 7.57
N LEU A 161 -14.43 18.41 8.15
CA LEU A 161 -14.15 19.70 7.49
C LEU A 161 -12.64 19.88 7.27
N ILE A 162 -11.83 19.65 8.30
CA ILE A 162 -10.36 19.72 8.22
C ILE A 162 -9.84 18.75 7.16
N LYS A 163 -10.32 17.50 7.15
CA LYS A 163 -9.98 16.50 6.12
C LYS A 163 -10.23 17.03 4.71
N ASN A 164 -11.42 17.60 4.48
CA ASN A 164 -11.81 18.10 3.16
C ASN A 164 -10.95 19.29 2.71
N GLU A 165 -10.56 20.17 3.63
CA GLU A 165 -9.67 21.29 3.30
C GLU A 165 -8.23 20.83 3.07
N LEU A 166 -7.73 19.91 3.88
CA LEU A 166 -6.38 19.38 3.72
C LEU A 166 -6.21 18.54 2.43
N LEU A 167 -7.25 17.84 1.97
CA LEU A 167 -7.21 17.10 0.69
C LEU A 167 -7.08 18.01 -0.54
N LYS A 168 -7.32 19.32 -0.40
CA LYS A 168 -7.09 20.32 -1.47
C LYS A 168 -5.62 20.75 -1.55
N VAL A 169 -4.82 20.45 -0.53
CA VAL A 169 -3.40 20.82 -0.49
C VAL A 169 -2.62 19.88 -1.42
N LYS A 170 -1.75 20.47 -2.22
CA LYS A 170 -0.89 19.70 -3.13
C LYS A 170 -0.06 18.68 -2.33
N ASP A 171 0.09 17.48 -2.90
CA ASP A 171 0.87 16.37 -2.35
C ASP A 171 0.26 15.70 -1.10
N VAL A 172 -0.98 16.03 -0.70
CA VAL A 172 -1.76 15.28 0.28
C VAL A 172 -2.60 14.24 -0.44
N ALA A 173 -2.21 12.97 -0.34
CA ALA A 173 -2.86 11.87 -1.04
C ALA A 173 -4.03 11.26 -0.25
N ARG A 174 -3.88 11.11 1.08
CA ARG A 174 -4.86 10.40 1.92
C ARG A 174 -4.92 10.96 3.33
N ILE A 175 -6.11 11.03 3.88
CA ILE A 175 -6.34 11.40 5.28
C ILE A 175 -7.36 10.44 5.88
N GLU A 176 -7.03 9.85 7.00
CA GLU A 176 -7.91 8.97 7.77
C GLU A 176 -8.30 9.62 9.09
N ILE A 177 -9.52 9.34 9.54
CA ILE A 177 -10.04 9.82 10.83
C ILE A 177 -10.25 8.58 11.70
N TYR A 178 -9.63 8.57 12.87
CA TYR A 178 -9.76 7.51 13.86
C TYR A 178 -10.51 8.00 15.11
N GLY A 179 -11.09 7.09 15.86
CA GLY A 179 -11.77 7.40 17.13
C GLY A 179 -13.19 7.94 16.97
N THR A 180 -13.79 7.83 15.79
CA THR A 180 -15.22 8.18 15.61
C THR A 180 -16.11 7.14 16.28
N GLN A 181 -17.18 7.61 16.94
CA GLN A 181 -18.19 6.77 17.55
C GLN A 181 -19.37 6.57 16.60
N THR A 182 -19.82 5.33 16.43
CA THR A 182 -21.04 5.05 15.66
C THR A 182 -22.25 5.56 16.45
N PRO A 183 -23.05 6.49 15.88
CA PRO A 183 -24.27 6.94 16.58
C PRO A 183 -25.23 5.75 16.72
N THR A 184 -25.62 5.44 17.97
CA THR A 184 -26.63 4.44 18.28
C THR A 184 -27.91 5.14 18.78
N ILE A 185 -29.05 4.64 18.37
CA ILE A 185 -30.33 5.02 18.93
C ILE A 185 -30.74 3.88 19.87
N GLU A 186 -30.73 4.15 21.18
CA GLU A 186 -31.31 3.22 22.16
C GLU A 186 -32.83 3.44 22.17
N VAL A 187 -33.59 2.36 21.91
CA VAL A 187 -35.05 2.34 21.92
C VAL A 187 -35.53 1.61 23.17
#